data_280f7511a988375969b0c9b13253c2c1
#
_entry.id   280f7511a988375969b0c9b13253c2c1
#
_cell.length_a   1.000
_cell.length_b   1.000
_cell.length_c   1.000
_cell.angle_alpha   90.00
_cell.angle_beta   90.00
_cell.angle_gamma   90.00
#
_symmetry.space_group_name_H-M   'P 1'
#
loop_
_entity.id
_entity.type
_entity.pdbx_description
1 polymer ?
#
loop_
_entity_poly.entity_id
_entity_poly.type
_entity_poly.pdbx_seq_one_letter_code
_entity_poly.pdbx_strand_id
1 'polypeptide(L)'
;MNFKPDSETNVAYRYYGAEELPIQKRYGLLNRITGKYPLINIGLFILTIGTTYLVQGLSYSISIVSILLAHEMGHYLMCRKYRIDATLPYFIPVPLPPFGTMGAFIKMKSPIPDKKALFDVGAAGPIAGLFVTIPILIIGMYHSSFIPKVETQDIGIYLGESLLFKQIANLVLGPEPAGFDTMLHPMAYAGWAGLFVTALNLLPIGQLDGGHILYSLFGRQSEKIYKFVLLIFTVVCAVWYPGWLLLILLLLWFGFKHPPPIYEEIELDDKRKLLGYVMFIVFILSFVPVPFHIK
;
A
#
# COMPACT_ATOMS: atom_id res chain seq x y z
N MET A 1 31.13 11.67 17.50
CA MET A 1 30.15 12.64 16.99
C MET A 1 28.99 12.68 17.96
N ASN A 2 28.90 13.74 18.77
CA ASN A 2 27.80 13.95 19.71
C ASN A 2 26.58 14.42 18.93
N PHE A 3 25.60 13.55 18.78
CA PHE A 3 24.27 13.89 18.25
C PHE A 3 23.59 14.80 19.27
N LYS A 4 23.41 16.09 18.98
CA LYS A 4 22.48 16.95 19.71
C LYS A 4 21.05 16.55 19.26
N PRO A 5 20.19 16.11 20.19
CA PRO A 5 18.80 15.84 19.84
C PRO A 5 18.13 17.18 19.44
N ASP A 6 17.36 17.14 18.34
CA ASP A 6 16.53 18.28 17.95
C ASP A 6 15.40 18.53 18.98
N SER A 7 14.71 19.67 18.85
CA SER A 7 13.72 20.12 19.83
C SER A 7 12.53 19.12 19.98
N GLU A 8 12.24 18.32 18.97
CA GLU A 8 11.14 17.33 19.00
C GLU A 8 11.54 16.05 19.75
N THR A 9 12.81 15.62 19.64
CA THR A 9 13.35 14.54 20.47
C THR A 9 13.40 14.90 21.95
N ASN A 10 13.64 16.16 22.28
CA ASN A 10 13.65 16.66 23.67
C ASN A 10 12.26 16.63 24.30
N VAL A 11 11.17 16.77 23.54
CA VAL A 11 9.81 16.65 24.05
C VAL A 11 9.53 15.19 24.41
N ALA A 12 9.92 14.24 23.57
CA ALA A 12 9.79 12.80 23.87
C ALA A 12 10.57 12.40 25.12
N TYR A 13 11.81 12.88 25.29
CA TYR A 13 12.62 12.63 26.50
C TYR A 13 12.08 13.28 27.78
N ARG A 14 11.32 14.36 27.68
CA ARG A 14 10.67 15.01 28.85
C ARG A 14 9.44 14.29 29.35
N TYR A 15 8.75 13.60 28.47
CA TYR A 15 7.57 12.78 28.83
C TYR A 15 7.94 11.37 29.26
N TYR A 16 9.03 10.81 28.72
CA TYR A 16 9.60 9.55 29.19
C TYR A 16 10.66 9.89 30.24
N GLY A 17 10.31 9.81 31.53
CA GLY A 17 11.32 9.76 32.57
C GLY A 17 12.36 8.71 32.18
N ALA A 18 13.64 9.02 32.34
CA ALA A 18 14.76 8.17 31.88
C ALA A 18 14.73 6.72 32.42
N GLU A 19 13.81 6.41 33.33
CA GLU A 19 13.66 5.10 33.97
C GLU A 19 12.58 4.19 33.40
N GLU A 20 11.68 4.68 32.51
CA GLU A 20 10.52 3.89 32.02
C GLU A 20 10.60 3.46 30.56
N LEU A 21 11.67 3.72 29.84
CA LEU A 21 11.88 3.10 28.54
C LEU A 21 12.16 1.62 28.75
N PRO A 22 11.33 0.70 28.19
CA PRO A 22 11.64 -0.71 28.25
C PRO A 22 13.06 -0.90 27.73
N ILE A 23 13.93 -1.47 28.58
CA ILE A 23 15.36 -1.70 28.31
C ILE A 23 15.47 -2.30 26.90
N GLN A 24 15.84 -1.49 25.93
CA GLN A 24 16.22 -1.99 24.62
C GLN A 24 17.47 -2.86 24.81
N LYS A 25 17.28 -4.19 24.83
CA LYS A 25 18.40 -5.11 24.68
C LYS A 25 19.17 -4.64 23.45
N ARG A 26 20.42 -4.22 23.64
CA ARG A 26 21.34 -3.86 22.56
C ARG A 26 21.60 -5.11 21.71
N TYR A 27 20.73 -5.35 20.76
CA TYR A 27 21.00 -6.33 19.72
C TYR A 27 22.07 -5.75 18.79
N GLY A 28 23.04 -6.59 18.37
CA GLY A 28 24.07 -6.18 17.40
C GLY A 28 23.42 -5.64 16.11
N LEU A 29 24.16 -4.81 15.36
CA LEU A 29 23.65 -4.09 14.20
C LEU A 29 22.91 -4.99 13.19
N LEU A 30 23.41 -6.20 12.95
CA LEU A 30 22.80 -7.22 12.09
C LEU A 30 21.46 -7.75 12.65
N ASN A 31 21.37 -8.03 13.95
CA ASN A 31 20.10 -8.44 14.59
C ASN A 31 19.07 -7.31 14.65
N ARG A 32 19.49 -6.05 14.65
CA ARG A 32 18.59 -4.89 14.54
C ARG A 32 17.96 -4.77 13.14
N ILE A 33 18.72 -5.11 12.09
CA ILE A 33 18.27 -4.97 10.69
C ILE A 33 17.40 -6.15 10.27
N THR A 34 17.73 -7.36 10.66
CA THR A 34 17.18 -8.58 10.03
C THR A 34 16.21 -9.39 10.90
N GLY A 35 16.11 -9.12 12.21
CA GLY A 35 15.41 -10.04 13.11
C GLY A 35 16.08 -11.42 13.20
N LYS A 36 15.42 -12.36 13.86
CA LYS A 36 16.04 -13.67 14.17
C LYS A 36 16.23 -14.59 12.94
N TYR A 37 15.50 -14.36 11.84
CA TYR A 37 15.51 -15.24 10.66
C TYR A 37 15.36 -14.45 9.34
N PRO A 38 16.40 -13.72 8.87
CA PRO A 38 16.33 -13.00 7.58
C PRO A 38 16.20 -13.93 6.38
N LEU A 39 16.61 -15.19 6.54
CA LEU A 39 16.59 -16.20 5.47
C LEU A 39 15.17 -16.46 4.96
N ILE A 40 14.16 -16.43 5.84
CA ILE A 40 12.76 -16.63 5.43
C ILE A 40 12.30 -15.47 4.55
N ASN A 41 12.61 -14.22 4.94
CA ASN A 41 12.23 -13.03 4.15
C ASN A 41 12.90 -13.05 2.77
N ILE A 42 14.20 -13.42 2.72
CA ILE A 42 14.95 -13.54 1.46
C ILE A 42 14.38 -14.69 0.60
N GLY A 43 14.11 -15.83 1.21
CA GLY A 43 13.52 -16.98 0.50
C GLY A 43 12.16 -16.65 -0.12
N LEU A 44 11.26 -16.01 0.65
CA LEU A 44 9.95 -15.58 0.17
C LEU A 44 10.07 -14.52 -0.94
N PHE A 45 11.03 -13.58 -0.81
CA PHE A 45 11.31 -12.58 -1.83
C PHE A 45 11.72 -13.22 -3.17
N ILE A 46 12.70 -14.16 -3.13
CA ILE A 46 13.16 -14.88 -4.32
C ILE A 46 12.02 -15.72 -4.91
N LEU A 47 11.24 -16.41 -4.07
CA LEU A 47 10.11 -17.20 -4.53
C LEU A 47 9.04 -16.32 -5.20
N THR A 48 8.80 -15.10 -4.68
CA THR A 48 7.85 -14.16 -5.28
C THR A 48 8.34 -13.65 -6.64
N ILE A 49 9.64 -13.41 -6.80
CA ILE A 49 10.21 -13.13 -8.13
C ILE A 49 9.91 -14.28 -9.09
N GLY A 50 10.12 -15.53 -8.66
CA GLY A 50 9.83 -16.71 -9.46
C GLY A 50 8.35 -16.84 -9.84
N THR A 51 7.43 -16.68 -8.88
CA THR A 51 5.98 -16.80 -9.14
C THR A 51 5.45 -15.68 -10.03
N THR A 52 5.88 -14.45 -9.83
CA THR A 52 5.48 -13.31 -10.68
C THR A 52 6.07 -13.42 -12.08
N TYR A 53 7.30 -13.93 -12.21
CA TYR A 53 7.91 -14.22 -13.52
C TYR A 53 7.11 -15.28 -14.30
N LEU A 54 6.69 -16.36 -13.64
CA LEU A 54 5.90 -17.41 -14.27
C LEU A 54 4.53 -16.92 -14.78
N VAL A 55 3.96 -15.91 -14.13
CA VAL A 55 2.62 -15.40 -14.49
C VAL A 55 2.68 -14.41 -15.67
N GLN A 56 3.66 -13.47 -15.69
CA GLN A 56 3.65 -12.35 -16.66
C GLN A 56 5.05 -11.99 -17.19
N GLY A 57 6.07 -12.84 -16.95
CA GLY A 57 7.42 -12.64 -17.45
C GLY A 57 8.27 -11.64 -16.66
N LEU A 58 9.49 -11.42 -17.15
CA LEU A 58 10.55 -10.72 -16.41
C LEU A 58 10.23 -9.23 -16.17
N SER A 59 9.75 -8.52 -17.19
CA SER A 59 9.45 -7.08 -17.07
C SER A 59 8.36 -6.82 -16.02
N TYR A 60 7.35 -7.66 -15.99
CA TYR A 60 6.32 -7.62 -14.96
C TYR A 60 6.88 -7.91 -13.58
N SER A 61 7.63 -9.01 -13.46
CA SER A 61 8.17 -9.47 -12.17
C SER A 61 9.05 -8.41 -11.51
N ILE A 62 10.01 -7.83 -12.27
CA ILE A 62 10.87 -6.76 -11.75
C ILE A 62 10.03 -5.56 -11.33
N SER A 63 9.05 -5.17 -12.13
CA SER A 63 8.22 -4.01 -11.87
C SER A 63 7.37 -4.17 -10.63
N ILE A 64 6.59 -5.26 -10.53
CA ILE A 64 5.67 -5.46 -9.40
C ILE A 64 6.43 -5.68 -8.08
N VAL A 65 7.53 -6.44 -8.11
CA VAL A 65 8.34 -6.66 -6.91
C VAL A 65 9.02 -5.37 -6.45
N SER A 66 9.48 -4.52 -7.37
CA SER A 66 10.05 -3.20 -7.03
C SER A 66 9.01 -2.28 -6.39
N ILE A 67 7.78 -2.26 -6.90
CA ILE A 67 6.66 -1.49 -6.34
C ILE A 67 6.35 -1.95 -4.91
N LEU A 68 6.16 -3.26 -4.72
CA LEU A 68 5.85 -3.83 -3.41
C LEU A 68 7.01 -3.63 -2.42
N LEU A 69 8.25 -3.82 -2.87
CA LEU A 69 9.43 -3.59 -2.03
C LEU A 69 9.52 -2.12 -1.59
N ALA A 70 9.31 -1.17 -2.51
CA ALA A 70 9.33 0.25 -2.17
C ALA A 70 8.24 0.60 -1.14
N HIS A 71 7.03 0.07 -1.32
CA HIS A 71 5.91 0.25 -0.40
C HIS A 71 6.27 -0.23 1.02
N GLU A 72 6.69 -1.48 1.16
CA GLU A 72 7.02 -2.06 2.47
C GLU A 72 8.26 -1.40 3.11
N MET A 73 9.23 -1.01 2.28
CA MET A 73 10.40 -0.28 2.77
C MET A 73 10.05 1.12 3.25
N GLY A 74 9.04 1.77 2.67
CA GLY A 74 8.49 3.02 3.19
C GLY A 74 8.04 2.89 4.65
N HIS A 75 7.20 1.90 4.94
CA HIS A 75 6.77 1.57 6.28
C HIS A 75 7.94 1.22 7.21
N TYR A 76 8.82 0.33 6.74
CA TYR A 76 9.97 -0.13 7.52
C TYR A 76 10.90 1.02 7.92
N LEU A 77 11.21 1.94 6.99
CA LEU A 77 12.07 3.08 7.27
C LEU A 77 11.44 4.04 8.29
N MET A 78 10.12 4.26 8.22
CA MET A 78 9.44 5.07 9.23
C MET A 78 9.37 4.37 10.58
N CYS A 79 9.12 3.06 10.63
CA CYS A 79 9.24 2.29 11.88
C CYS A 79 10.62 2.46 12.50
N ARG A 80 11.69 2.41 11.68
CA ARG A 80 13.08 2.62 12.14
C ARG A 80 13.31 4.03 12.66
N LYS A 81 12.76 5.06 11.98
CA LYS A 81 12.83 6.46 12.42
C LYS A 81 12.21 6.66 13.81
N TYR A 82 11.06 6.05 14.04
CA TYR A 82 10.33 6.14 15.32
C TYR A 82 10.74 5.08 16.34
N ARG A 83 11.80 4.31 16.09
CA ARG A 83 12.29 3.23 16.95
C ARG A 83 11.26 2.15 17.24
N ILE A 84 10.33 1.94 16.33
CA ILE A 84 9.35 0.86 16.36
C ILE A 84 10.04 -0.40 15.81
N ASP A 85 10.03 -1.48 16.59
CA ASP A 85 10.56 -2.76 16.11
C ASP A 85 9.64 -3.32 15.03
N ALA A 86 10.19 -3.51 13.83
CA ALA A 86 9.50 -4.10 12.70
C ALA A 86 10.37 -5.17 12.03
N THR A 87 9.72 -6.12 11.38
CA THR A 87 10.40 -7.14 10.58
C THR A 87 10.79 -6.58 9.21
N LEU A 88 11.70 -7.26 8.52
CA LEU A 88 11.84 -7.10 7.08
C LEU A 88 10.53 -7.52 6.39
N PRO A 89 10.27 -7.04 5.16
CA PRO A 89 9.08 -7.42 4.40
C PRO A 89 8.95 -8.94 4.23
N TYR A 90 7.74 -9.44 4.44
CA TYR A 90 7.32 -10.78 4.08
C TYR A 90 6.55 -10.70 2.77
N PHE A 91 7.11 -11.24 1.71
CA PHE A 91 6.43 -11.38 0.42
C PHE A 91 5.57 -12.64 0.42
N ILE A 92 4.41 -12.59 -0.24
CA ILE A 92 3.47 -13.72 -0.32
C ILE A 92 3.45 -14.23 -1.77
N PRO A 93 4.29 -15.23 -2.10
CA PRO A 93 4.30 -15.81 -3.44
C PRO A 93 3.02 -16.63 -3.67
N VAL A 94 2.35 -16.39 -4.79
CA VAL A 94 1.17 -17.15 -5.22
C VAL A 94 1.30 -17.39 -6.71
N PRO A 95 1.59 -18.64 -7.15
CA PRO A 95 1.84 -18.95 -8.56
C PRO A 95 0.55 -19.04 -9.38
N LEU A 96 -0.37 -18.09 -9.17
CA LEU A 96 -1.67 -18.04 -9.83
C LEU A 96 -1.92 -16.66 -10.45
N PRO A 97 -2.55 -16.61 -11.65
CA PRO A 97 -3.07 -15.37 -12.19
C PRO A 97 -4.07 -14.72 -11.22
N PRO A 98 -4.26 -13.40 -11.25
CA PRO A 98 -3.67 -12.48 -12.24
C PRO A 98 -2.30 -11.93 -11.86
N PHE A 99 -1.86 -12.01 -10.59
CA PHE A 99 -0.73 -11.23 -10.09
C PHE A 99 0.56 -12.02 -9.83
N GLY A 100 0.49 -13.32 -9.55
CA GLY A 100 1.66 -14.11 -9.15
C GLY A 100 2.12 -13.86 -7.71
N THR A 101 1.42 -12.98 -6.98
CA THR A 101 1.68 -12.62 -5.58
C THR A 101 0.40 -12.10 -4.93
N MET A 102 0.29 -12.23 -3.62
CA MET A 102 -0.74 -11.54 -2.81
C MET A 102 -0.18 -10.30 -2.10
N GLY A 103 0.94 -9.76 -2.59
CA GLY A 103 1.57 -8.58 -2.01
C GLY A 103 2.68 -8.92 -1.01
N ALA A 104 2.99 -7.96 -0.15
CA ALA A 104 3.95 -8.07 0.91
C ALA A 104 3.43 -7.35 2.16
N PHE A 105 4.01 -7.61 3.32
CA PHE A 105 3.71 -6.88 4.55
C PHE A 105 4.91 -6.88 5.50
N ILE A 106 5.01 -5.85 6.34
CA ILE A 106 5.89 -5.84 7.51
C ILE A 106 5.08 -6.14 8.78
N LYS A 107 5.71 -6.75 9.76
CA LYS A 107 5.10 -6.96 11.08
C LYS A 107 5.72 -6.01 12.09
N MET A 108 4.95 -5.07 12.60
CA MET A 108 5.32 -4.24 13.75
C MET A 108 5.24 -5.08 15.02
N LYS A 109 6.31 -5.01 15.85
CA LYS A 109 6.43 -5.79 17.09
C LYS A 109 6.25 -4.93 18.34
N SER A 110 6.39 -3.63 18.20
CA SER A 110 6.21 -2.66 19.27
C SER A 110 4.96 -1.83 19.03
N PRO A 111 4.30 -1.34 20.08
CA PRO A 111 3.20 -0.40 19.93
C PRO A 111 3.70 0.92 19.33
N ILE A 112 2.80 1.61 18.64
CA ILE A 112 3.09 2.91 18.02
C ILE A 112 3.04 4.00 19.10
N PRO A 113 4.04 4.90 19.17
CA PRO A 113 4.12 5.86 20.27
C PRO A 113 3.01 6.91 20.25
N ASP A 114 2.76 7.55 19.10
CA ASP A 114 1.83 8.68 19.00
C ASP A 114 1.16 8.75 17.62
N LYS A 115 0.23 9.70 17.44
CA LYS A 115 -0.48 9.93 16.17
C LYS A 115 0.44 10.35 15.03
N LYS A 116 1.56 11.05 15.31
CA LYS A 116 2.51 11.48 14.26
C LYS A 116 3.27 10.27 13.71
N ALA A 117 3.72 9.37 14.59
CA ALA A 117 4.35 8.12 14.19
C ALA A 117 3.37 7.22 13.43
N LEU A 118 2.13 7.11 13.91
CA LEU A 118 1.07 6.35 13.25
C LEU A 118 0.80 6.86 11.84
N PHE A 119 0.68 8.18 11.71
CA PHE A 119 0.47 8.85 10.42
C PHE A 119 1.66 8.62 9.47
N ASP A 120 2.88 8.90 9.94
CA ASP A 120 4.09 8.80 9.10
C ASP A 120 4.32 7.35 8.65
N VAL A 121 4.10 6.37 9.53
CA VAL A 121 4.18 4.95 9.16
C VAL A 121 3.09 4.61 8.14
N GLY A 122 1.82 4.98 8.37
CA GLY A 122 0.72 4.66 7.46
C GLY A 122 0.85 5.34 6.09
N ALA A 123 1.38 6.56 6.01
CA ALA A 123 1.52 7.29 4.75
C ALA A 123 2.76 6.89 3.94
N ALA A 124 3.84 6.44 4.61
CA ALA A 124 5.13 6.23 3.96
C ALA A 124 5.13 5.10 2.93
N GLY A 125 4.40 4.00 3.19
CA GLY A 125 4.28 2.89 2.24
C GLY A 125 3.62 3.33 0.94
N PRO A 126 2.39 3.84 0.97
CA PRO A 126 1.71 4.34 -0.22
C PRO A 126 2.50 5.39 -0.99
N ILE A 127 3.15 6.35 -0.31
CA ILE A 127 3.97 7.38 -0.95
C ILE A 127 5.17 6.75 -1.67
N ALA A 128 5.92 5.87 -1.01
CA ALA A 128 7.07 5.21 -1.60
C ALA A 128 6.67 4.27 -2.74
N GLY A 129 5.56 3.54 -2.58
CA GLY A 129 4.97 2.70 -3.62
C GLY A 129 4.59 3.50 -4.85
N LEU A 130 3.87 4.61 -4.69
CA LEU A 130 3.48 5.50 -5.80
C LEU A 130 4.68 6.11 -6.51
N PHE A 131 5.72 6.50 -5.78
CA PHE A 131 6.94 7.05 -6.35
C PHE A 131 7.62 6.09 -7.34
N VAL A 132 7.48 4.79 -7.13
CA VAL A 132 7.98 3.74 -8.05
C VAL A 132 6.91 3.35 -9.08
N THR A 133 5.64 3.29 -8.69
CA THR A 133 4.54 2.88 -9.57
C THR A 133 4.35 3.83 -10.75
N ILE A 134 4.37 5.15 -10.51
CA ILE A 134 4.11 6.14 -11.56
C ILE A 134 5.14 6.08 -12.70
N PRO A 135 6.46 6.11 -12.44
CA PRO A 135 7.46 5.93 -13.51
C PRO A 135 7.33 4.60 -14.27
N ILE A 136 7.11 3.49 -13.54
CA ILE A 136 6.93 2.17 -14.16
C ILE A 136 5.70 2.17 -15.07
N LEU A 137 4.59 2.77 -14.62
CA LEU A 137 3.38 2.89 -15.42
C LEU A 137 3.60 3.72 -16.69
N ILE A 138 4.26 4.87 -16.57
CA ILE A 138 4.58 5.74 -17.72
C ILE A 138 5.45 4.99 -18.73
N ILE A 139 6.52 4.34 -18.28
CA ILE A 139 7.40 3.56 -19.17
C ILE A 139 6.63 2.39 -19.78
N GLY A 140 5.82 1.70 -18.98
CA GLY A 140 4.99 0.60 -19.47
C GLY A 140 3.97 1.05 -20.51
N MET A 141 3.31 2.19 -20.31
CA MET A 141 2.38 2.77 -21.27
C MET A 141 3.07 3.15 -22.58
N TYR A 142 4.28 3.72 -22.52
CA TYR A 142 5.07 4.03 -23.72
C TYR A 142 5.36 2.79 -24.58
N HIS A 143 5.46 1.61 -23.97
CA HIS A 143 5.65 0.33 -24.65
C HIS A 143 4.35 -0.42 -24.96
N SER A 144 3.20 0.12 -24.59
CA SER A 144 1.88 -0.43 -24.88
C SER A 144 1.42 0.00 -26.29
N SER A 145 0.44 -0.69 -26.85
CA SER A 145 -0.04 -0.41 -28.22
C SER A 145 -1.55 -0.59 -28.34
N PHE A 146 -2.16 0.09 -29.30
CA PHE A 146 -3.54 -0.15 -29.69
C PHE A 146 -3.64 -1.35 -30.61
N ILE A 147 -4.60 -2.23 -30.36
CA ILE A 147 -4.93 -3.39 -31.18
C ILE A 147 -6.40 -3.27 -31.64
N PRO A 148 -6.73 -3.68 -32.85
CA PRO A 148 -8.14 -3.70 -33.30
C PRO A 148 -8.99 -4.56 -32.35
N LYS A 149 -10.20 -4.08 -31.99
CA LYS A 149 -11.18 -4.88 -31.27
C LYS A 149 -11.57 -6.07 -32.14
N VAL A 150 -11.30 -7.27 -31.66
CA VAL A 150 -11.75 -8.49 -32.32
C VAL A 150 -13.15 -8.78 -31.83
N GLU A 151 -14.13 -8.78 -32.72
CA GLU A 151 -15.54 -9.12 -32.40
C GLU A 151 -15.75 -10.63 -32.17
N THR A 152 -14.67 -11.38 -31.90
CA THR A 152 -14.77 -12.79 -31.58
C THR A 152 -15.31 -12.99 -30.17
N GLN A 153 -16.12 -14.04 -29.99
CA GLN A 153 -16.73 -14.47 -28.71
C GLN A 153 -15.67 -14.99 -27.70
N ASP A 154 -14.45 -14.53 -27.77
CA ASP A 154 -13.40 -14.97 -26.86
C ASP A 154 -13.63 -14.30 -25.50
N ILE A 155 -13.90 -15.12 -24.51
CA ILE A 155 -14.04 -14.70 -23.11
C ILE A 155 -12.70 -14.09 -22.68
N GLY A 156 -12.62 -12.76 -22.70
CA GLY A 156 -11.46 -11.99 -22.28
C GLY A 156 -11.65 -11.38 -20.88
N ILE A 157 -10.57 -11.33 -20.10
CA ILE A 157 -10.56 -10.56 -18.84
C ILE A 157 -10.05 -9.16 -19.17
N TYR A 158 -10.94 -8.19 -19.03
CA TYR A 158 -10.61 -6.77 -19.19
C TYR A 158 -10.34 -6.12 -17.83
N LEU A 159 -9.36 -5.23 -17.78
CA LEU A 159 -9.01 -4.49 -16.58
C LEU A 159 -9.87 -3.25 -16.44
N GLY A 160 -10.40 -3.02 -15.25
CA GLY A 160 -11.01 -1.74 -14.92
C GLY A 160 -9.96 -0.64 -14.78
N GLU A 161 -10.31 0.58 -15.14
CA GLU A 161 -9.43 1.73 -15.10
C GLU A 161 -9.73 2.63 -13.90
N SER A 162 -8.70 3.00 -13.15
CA SER A 162 -8.80 4.11 -12.20
C SER A 162 -8.67 5.45 -12.93
N LEU A 163 -9.12 6.52 -12.30
CA LEU A 163 -9.01 7.87 -12.89
C LEU A 163 -7.54 8.23 -13.15
N LEU A 164 -6.64 7.91 -12.20
CA LEU A 164 -5.21 8.19 -12.34
C LEU A 164 -4.58 7.37 -13.46
N PHE A 165 -4.92 6.08 -13.57
CA PHE A 165 -4.46 5.22 -14.65
C PHE A 165 -4.88 5.77 -16.01
N LYS A 166 -6.17 6.10 -16.16
CA LYS A 166 -6.73 6.64 -17.41
C LYS A 166 -6.07 7.94 -17.82
N GLN A 167 -5.80 8.86 -16.88
CA GLN A 167 -5.12 10.11 -17.16
C GLN A 167 -3.69 9.87 -17.66
N ILE A 168 -2.94 8.97 -17.04
CA ILE A 168 -1.58 8.63 -17.46
C ILE A 168 -1.60 7.94 -18.83
N ALA A 169 -2.52 7.00 -19.06
CA ALA A 169 -2.68 6.35 -20.35
C ALA A 169 -2.96 7.36 -21.47
N ASN A 170 -3.91 8.27 -21.27
CA ASN A 170 -4.23 9.33 -22.24
C ASN A 170 -3.08 10.31 -22.49
N LEU A 171 -2.28 10.61 -21.47
CA LEU A 171 -1.12 11.49 -21.63
C LEU A 171 0.03 10.86 -22.42
N VAL A 172 0.19 9.52 -22.33
CA VAL A 172 1.32 8.81 -22.95
C VAL A 172 0.96 8.23 -24.30
N LEU A 173 -0.18 7.55 -24.41
CA LEU A 173 -0.65 6.89 -25.65
C LEU A 173 -1.57 7.79 -26.48
N GLY A 174 -2.18 8.79 -25.87
CA GLY A 174 -3.30 9.49 -26.45
C GLY A 174 -4.64 8.79 -26.19
N PRO A 175 -5.76 9.38 -26.62
CA PRO A 175 -7.09 8.79 -26.48
C PRO A 175 -7.20 7.51 -27.33
N GLU A 176 -7.84 6.49 -26.76
CA GLU A 176 -8.09 5.22 -27.45
C GLU A 176 -8.93 5.44 -28.71
N PRO A 177 -8.45 5.02 -29.91
CA PRO A 177 -9.19 5.18 -31.15
C PRO A 177 -10.46 4.29 -31.17
N ALA A 178 -11.50 4.76 -31.84
CA ALA A 178 -12.73 3.97 -31.99
C ALA A 178 -12.43 2.63 -32.70
N GLY A 179 -12.90 1.53 -32.11
CA GLY A 179 -12.67 0.19 -32.65
C GLY A 179 -11.32 -0.44 -32.28
N PHE A 180 -10.59 0.17 -31.32
CA PHE A 180 -9.34 -0.40 -30.79
C PHE A 180 -9.47 -0.64 -29.29
N ASP A 181 -8.65 -1.57 -28.78
CA ASP A 181 -8.41 -1.81 -27.36
C ASP A 181 -6.92 -1.55 -27.06
N THR A 182 -6.60 -1.26 -25.81
CA THR A 182 -5.21 -1.06 -25.40
C THR A 182 -4.59 -2.38 -24.92
N MET A 183 -3.60 -2.87 -25.68
CA MET A 183 -2.76 -4.00 -25.24
C MET A 183 -1.66 -3.48 -24.33
N LEU A 184 -1.79 -3.77 -23.02
CA LEU A 184 -0.84 -3.30 -22.04
C LEU A 184 0.48 -4.09 -22.09
N HIS A 185 1.59 -3.37 -22.10
CA HIS A 185 2.89 -3.97 -21.82
C HIS A 185 2.92 -4.50 -20.37
N PRO A 186 3.65 -5.60 -20.07
CA PRO A 186 3.72 -6.15 -18.71
C PRO A 186 4.11 -5.15 -17.62
N MET A 187 4.94 -4.15 -17.92
CA MET A 187 5.26 -3.04 -17.00
C MET A 187 4.03 -2.16 -16.72
N ALA A 188 3.22 -1.85 -17.74
CA ALA A 188 2.00 -1.06 -17.56
C ALA A 188 0.99 -1.82 -16.71
N TYR A 189 0.88 -3.13 -16.92
CA TYR A 189 0.06 -3.99 -16.07
C TYR A 189 0.55 -4.03 -14.62
N ALA A 190 1.88 -4.09 -14.38
CA ALA A 190 2.44 -3.96 -13.03
C ALA A 190 2.15 -2.59 -12.40
N GLY A 191 2.20 -1.52 -13.19
CA GLY A 191 1.82 -0.16 -12.76
C GLY A 191 0.35 -0.06 -12.37
N TRP A 192 -0.55 -0.65 -13.18
CA TRP A 192 -1.97 -0.77 -12.85
C TRP A 192 -2.18 -1.54 -11.53
N ALA A 193 -1.51 -2.70 -11.37
CA ALA A 193 -1.56 -3.48 -10.15
C ALA A 193 -1.02 -2.71 -8.94
N GLY A 194 0.03 -1.91 -9.12
CA GLY A 194 0.59 -1.04 -8.09
C GLY A 194 -0.39 0.05 -7.63
N LEU A 195 -1.09 0.72 -8.58
CA LEU A 195 -2.15 1.68 -8.24
C LEU A 195 -3.31 0.99 -7.51
N PHE A 196 -3.70 -0.20 -7.96
CA PHE A 196 -4.76 -0.99 -7.37
C PHE A 196 -4.43 -1.39 -5.91
N VAL A 197 -3.24 -1.93 -5.67
CA VAL A 197 -2.77 -2.28 -4.32
C VAL A 197 -2.67 -1.03 -3.43
N THR A 198 -2.15 0.08 -3.96
CA THR A 198 -2.09 1.36 -3.22
C THR A 198 -3.49 1.84 -2.83
N ALA A 199 -4.47 1.75 -3.73
CA ALA A 199 -5.85 2.11 -3.42
C ALA A 199 -6.45 1.20 -2.34
N LEU A 200 -6.21 -0.11 -2.38
CA LEU A 200 -6.67 -1.03 -1.35
C LEU A 200 -6.05 -0.71 0.02
N ASN A 201 -4.77 -0.40 0.06
CA ASN A 201 -4.09 -0.04 1.31
C ASN A 201 -4.57 1.32 1.85
N LEU A 202 -4.94 2.26 0.97
CA LEU A 202 -5.48 3.57 1.35
C LEU A 202 -6.97 3.55 1.70
N LEU A 203 -7.66 2.41 1.60
CA LEU A 203 -9.01 2.30 2.12
C LEU A 203 -9.03 2.75 3.59
N PRO A 204 -9.90 3.71 3.97
CA PRO A 204 -9.94 4.26 5.33
C PRO A 204 -10.66 3.29 6.28
N ILE A 205 -10.20 2.04 6.39
CA ILE A 205 -10.86 0.96 7.14
C ILE A 205 -9.82 0.16 7.94
N GLY A 206 -10.14 -0.08 9.19
CA GLY A 206 -9.42 -1.01 10.06
C GLY A 206 -7.94 -0.67 10.25
N GLN A 207 -7.08 -1.64 10.01
CA GLN A 207 -5.62 -1.52 10.18
C GLN A 207 -4.86 -1.37 8.85
N LEU A 208 -5.59 -1.05 7.77
CA LEU A 208 -4.96 -0.65 6.51
C LEU A 208 -4.29 0.72 6.65
N ASP A 209 -3.42 1.07 5.72
CA ASP A 209 -2.68 2.34 5.75
C ASP A 209 -3.62 3.55 5.81
N GLY A 210 -4.70 3.53 5.03
CA GLY A 210 -5.76 4.53 5.08
C GLY A 210 -6.46 4.59 6.45
N GLY A 211 -6.58 3.45 7.15
CA GLY A 211 -7.09 3.37 8.51
C GLY A 211 -6.15 4.04 9.51
N HIS A 212 -4.82 3.85 9.37
CA HIS A 212 -3.81 4.53 10.18
C HIS A 212 -3.85 6.04 9.97
N ILE A 213 -3.94 6.49 8.71
CA ILE A 213 -4.08 7.91 8.36
C ILE A 213 -5.37 8.48 8.97
N LEU A 214 -6.51 7.79 8.79
CA LEU A 214 -7.80 8.23 9.30
C LEU A 214 -7.81 8.35 10.82
N TYR A 215 -7.27 7.33 11.53
CA TYR A 215 -7.19 7.38 12.98
C TYR A 215 -6.29 8.52 13.47
N SER A 216 -5.18 8.78 12.79
CA SER A 216 -4.28 9.87 13.13
C SER A 216 -4.95 11.24 13.00
N LEU A 217 -5.83 11.42 11.98
CA LEU A 217 -6.57 12.67 11.73
C LEU A 217 -7.73 12.88 12.70
N PHE A 218 -8.52 11.85 12.97
CA PHE A 218 -9.82 11.95 13.64
C PHE A 218 -9.88 11.21 14.99
N GLY A 219 -8.82 10.51 15.39
CA GLY A 219 -8.78 9.76 16.63
C GLY A 219 -9.92 8.75 16.73
N ARG A 220 -10.57 8.69 17.88
CA ARG A 220 -11.70 7.74 18.11
C ARG A 220 -12.92 7.97 17.23
N GLN A 221 -13.06 9.17 16.64
CA GLN A 221 -14.16 9.44 15.68
C GLN A 221 -14.00 8.67 14.37
N SER A 222 -12.77 8.26 14.03
CA SER A 222 -12.49 7.42 12.87
C SER A 222 -13.36 6.17 12.84
N GLU A 223 -13.69 5.57 13.99
CA GLU A 223 -14.55 4.39 14.08
C GLU A 223 -15.94 4.60 13.45
N LYS A 224 -16.52 5.76 13.57
CA LYS A 224 -17.80 6.09 12.94
C LYS A 224 -17.65 6.27 11.44
N ILE A 225 -16.54 6.90 11.04
CA ILE A 225 -16.26 7.21 9.63
C ILE A 225 -16.05 5.90 8.85
N TYR A 226 -15.22 4.98 9.33
CA TYR A 226 -15.00 3.75 8.57
C TYR A 226 -16.18 2.77 8.62
N LYS A 227 -17.01 2.76 9.65
CA LYS A 227 -18.30 2.04 9.60
C LYS A 227 -19.19 2.56 8.47
N PHE A 228 -19.25 3.87 8.30
CA PHE A 228 -20.00 4.51 7.22
C PHE A 228 -19.38 4.21 5.86
N VAL A 229 -18.04 4.33 5.72
CA VAL A 229 -17.32 3.99 4.48
C VAL A 229 -17.50 2.52 4.14
N LEU A 230 -17.40 1.61 5.11
CA LEU A 230 -17.61 0.20 4.86
C LEU A 230 -19.04 -0.10 4.42
N LEU A 231 -20.05 0.56 5.01
CA LEU A 231 -21.43 0.42 4.57
C LEU A 231 -21.58 0.84 3.11
N ILE A 232 -21.06 2.03 2.73
CA ILE A 232 -21.10 2.49 1.34
C ILE A 232 -20.34 1.49 0.44
N PHE A 233 -19.14 1.08 0.85
CA PHE A 233 -18.34 0.14 0.09
C PHE A 233 -19.06 -1.19 -0.11
N THR A 234 -19.75 -1.71 0.91
CA THR A 234 -20.55 -2.93 0.82
C THR A 234 -21.72 -2.78 -0.17
N VAL A 235 -22.42 -1.64 -0.15
CA VAL A 235 -23.50 -1.37 -1.09
C VAL A 235 -22.98 -1.28 -2.52
N VAL A 236 -21.91 -0.52 -2.73
CA VAL A 236 -21.24 -0.39 -4.05
C VAL A 236 -20.81 -1.76 -4.58
N CYS A 237 -20.23 -2.59 -3.73
CA CYS A 237 -19.78 -3.93 -4.10
C CYS A 237 -20.93 -4.87 -4.43
N ALA A 238 -22.00 -4.83 -3.65
CA ALA A 238 -23.16 -5.67 -3.89
C ALA A 238 -23.87 -5.34 -5.22
N VAL A 239 -23.85 -4.05 -5.61
CA VAL A 239 -24.53 -3.58 -6.83
C VAL A 239 -23.67 -3.74 -8.08
N TRP A 240 -22.37 -3.42 -7.99
CA TRP A 240 -21.53 -3.34 -9.20
C TRP A 240 -20.56 -4.49 -9.38
N TYR A 241 -19.98 -5.02 -8.28
CA TYR A 241 -18.95 -6.05 -8.39
C TYR A 241 -18.91 -6.98 -7.16
N PRO A 242 -19.62 -8.11 -7.18
CA PRO A 242 -19.64 -9.07 -6.07
C PRO A 242 -18.26 -9.62 -5.67
N GLY A 243 -17.26 -9.53 -6.56
CA GLY A 243 -15.88 -9.95 -6.27
C GLY A 243 -15.25 -9.28 -5.05
N TRP A 244 -15.75 -8.10 -4.65
CA TRP A 244 -15.32 -7.43 -3.42
C TRP A 244 -15.80 -8.08 -2.12
N LEU A 245 -16.79 -9.00 -2.19
CA LEU A 245 -17.32 -9.65 -0.98
C LEU A 245 -16.24 -10.35 -0.16
N LEU A 246 -15.25 -10.96 -0.83
CA LEU A 246 -14.13 -11.59 -0.15
C LEU A 246 -13.32 -10.55 0.66
N LEU A 247 -13.02 -9.40 0.07
CA LEU A 247 -12.31 -8.31 0.78
C LEU A 247 -13.15 -7.80 1.95
N ILE A 248 -14.45 -7.61 1.76
CA ILE A 248 -15.37 -7.17 2.83
C ILE A 248 -15.36 -8.19 3.98
N LEU A 249 -15.44 -9.48 3.70
CA LEU A 249 -15.37 -10.54 4.70
C LEU A 249 -14.03 -10.52 5.45
N LEU A 250 -12.92 -10.32 4.75
CA LEU A 250 -11.61 -10.19 5.37
C LEU A 250 -11.53 -8.95 6.27
N LEU A 251 -12.03 -7.80 5.82
CA LEU A 251 -12.08 -6.58 6.62
C LEU A 251 -12.96 -6.75 7.87
N LEU A 252 -14.09 -7.44 7.75
CA LEU A 252 -14.93 -7.81 8.88
C LEU A 252 -14.23 -8.75 9.87
N TRP A 253 -13.49 -9.72 9.34
CA TRP A 253 -12.73 -10.70 10.15
C TRP A 253 -11.59 -10.05 10.94
N PHE A 254 -10.78 -9.20 10.30
CA PHE A 254 -9.66 -8.50 10.97
C PHE A 254 -10.13 -7.43 11.95
N GLY A 255 -11.41 -7.06 11.93
CA GLY A 255 -12.07 -6.19 12.89
C GLY A 255 -11.95 -4.70 12.58
N PHE A 256 -12.88 -3.94 13.16
CA PHE A 256 -13.05 -2.50 12.93
C PHE A 256 -12.23 -1.63 13.89
N LYS A 257 -11.61 -2.23 14.91
CA LYS A 257 -10.95 -1.44 15.96
C LYS A 257 -9.50 -1.22 15.59
N HIS A 258 -9.15 0.04 15.43
CA HIS A 258 -7.76 0.46 15.38
C HIS A 258 -7.22 0.55 16.81
N PRO A 259 -6.11 -0.14 17.16
CA PRO A 259 -5.49 0.05 18.46
C PRO A 259 -4.99 1.49 18.58
N PRO A 260 -5.32 2.21 19.69
CA PRO A 260 -4.84 3.56 19.89
C PRO A 260 -3.31 3.57 20.05
N PRO A 261 -2.62 4.65 19.62
CA PRO A 261 -1.23 4.86 19.98
C PRO A 261 -1.09 5.10 21.49
N ILE A 262 0.14 4.95 22.02
CA ILE A 262 0.39 5.09 23.46
C ILE A 262 0.01 6.49 23.94
N TYR A 263 0.40 7.53 23.19
CA TYR A 263 0.11 8.95 23.50
C TYR A 263 -0.89 9.49 22.48
N GLU A 264 -2.17 9.30 22.78
CA GLU A 264 -3.28 9.72 21.91
C GLU A 264 -3.46 11.24 21.91
N GLU A 265 -2.96 11.94 22.93
CA GLU A 265 -3.10 13.38 23.12
C GLU A 265 -2.24 14.21 22.16
N ILE A 266 -1.15 13.61 21.60
CA ILE A 266 -0.25 14.30 20.67
C ILE A 266 -0.94 14.44 19.32
N GLU A 267 -1.35 15.68 19.01
CA GLU A 267 -2.05 15.99 17.76
C GLU A 267 -1.10 16.10 16.56
N LEU A 268 -1.67 15.90 15.36
CA LEU A 268 -0.96 16.12 14.12
C LEU A 268 -0.76 17.63 13.87
N ASP A 269 0.40 17.94 13.29
CA ASP A 269 0.65 19.24 12.68
C ASP A 269 -0.11 19.40 11.36
N ASP A 270 -0.25 20.67 10.91
CA ASP A 270 -1.06 21.01 9.74
C ASP A 270 -0.51 20.43 8.43
N LYS A 271 0.82 20.23 8.33
CA LYS A 271 1.44 19.58 7.15
C LYS A 271 1.00 18.13 7.02
N ARG A 272 0.97 17.39 8.13
CA ARG A 272 0.50 16.00 8.13
C ARG A 272 -1.00 15.92 7.89
N LYS A 273 -1.79 16.87 8.46
CA LYS A 273 -3.23 16.94 8.17
C LYS A 273 -3.48 17.14 6.68
N LEU A 274 -2.79 18.12 6.06
CA LEU A 274 -2.89 18.37 4.61
C LEU A 274 -2.48 17.12 3.80
N LEU A 275 -1.35 16.50 4.14
CA LEU A 275 -0.89 15.29 3.45
C LEU A 275 -1.91 14.15 3.58
N GLY A 276 -2.56 14.00 4.74
CA GLY A 276 -3.61 12.99 4.94
C GLY A 276 -4.80 13.19 3.99
N TYR A 277 -5.24 14.42 3.81
CA TYR A 277 -6.29 14.73 2.81
C TYR A 277 -5.82 14.44 1.39
N VAL A 278 -4.57 14.77 1.05
CA VAL A 278 -3.98 14.43 -0.25
C VAL A 278 -3.96 12.91 -0.46
N MET A 279 -3.63 12.11 0.57
CA MET A 279 -3.64 10.65 0.46
C MET A 279 -5.04 10.09 0.19
N PHE A 280 -6.10 10.69 0.75
CA PHE A 280 -7.48 10.30 0.41
C PHE A 280 -7.89 10.72 -1.01
N ILE A 281 -7.38 11.84 -1.53
CA ILE A 281 -7.55 12.20 -2.94
C ILE A 281 -6.85 11.17 -3.82
N VAL A 282 -5.62 10.75 -3.47
CA VAL A 282 -4.90 9.69 -4.18
C VAL A 282 -5.70 8.37 -4.15
N PHE A 283 -6.30 8.02 -3.01
CA PHE A 283 -7.19 6.88 -2.91
C PHE A 283 -8.32 6.95 -3.95
N ILE A 284 -9.06 8.05 -3.99
CA ILE A 284 -10.18 8.23 -4.93
C ILE A 284 -9.71 8.14 -6.39
N LEU A 285 -8.58 8.75 -6.71
CA LEU A 285 -8.02 8.75 -8.07
C LEU A 285 -7.48 7.37 -8.51
N SER A 286 -7.02 6.56 -7.56
CA SER A 286 -6.42 5.24 -7.82
C SER A 286 -7.41 4.09 -7.67
N PHE A 287 -8.57 4.31 -7.05
CA PHE A 287 -9.55 3.27 -6.80
C PHE A 287 -10.25 2.82 -8.07
N VAL A 288 -10.40 1.50 -8.23
CA VAL A 288 -11.08 0.85 -9.35
C VAL A 288 -12.31 0.13 -8.81
N PRO A 289 -13.53 0.65 -9.04
CA PRO A 289 -14.77 0.02 -8.52
C PRO A 289 -15.00 -1.40 -9.04
N VAL A 290 -14.67 -1.65 -10.30
CA VAL A 290 -14.79 -2.96 -10.96
C VAL A 290 -13.45 -3.31 -11.59
N PRO A 291 -12.55 -4.02 -10.85
CA PRO A 291 -11.18 -4.25 -11.30
C PRO A 291 -11.07 -5.22 -12.48
N PHE A 292 -12.01 -6.15 -12.61
CA PHE A 292 -12.02 -7.15 -13.67
C PHE A 292 -13.40 -7.26 -14.30
N HIS A 293 -13.45 -7.17 -15.62
CA HIS A 293 -14.65 -7.42 -16.42
C HIS A 293 -14.44 -8.69 -17.24
N ILE A 294 -15.43 -9.56 -17.26
CA ILE A 294 -15.48 -10.70 -18.17
C ILE A 294 -16.45 -10.30 -19.27
N LYS A 295 -15.99 -10.22 -20.49
CA LYS A 295 -16.83 -10.02 -21.67
C LYS A 295 -16.75 -11.24 -22.55
#